data_cf1de4504ac1c645fcd62bebaefc8ab5
#
_entry.id   cf1de4504ac1c645fcd62bebaefc8ab5
#
_cell.length_a   1.000
_cell.length_b   1.000
_cell.length_c   1.000
_cell.angle_alpha   90.00
_cell.angle_beta   90.00
_cell.angle_gamma   90.00
#
_symmetry.space_group_name_H-M   'P 1'
#
loop_
_entity.id
_entity.type
_entity.pdbx_description
1 polymer ?
#
loop_
_entity_poly.entity_id
_entity_poly.type
_entity_poly.pdbx_seq_one_letter_code
_entity_poly.pdbx_strand_id
1 'polypeptide(L)'
;MDPVVVPLNVSWFSAGVSSAVATKLCIDEIDRIIYTHIDDQHPDTLRFLRDCEEWFGRKIEILQSHYKTVETAILMRGYGWIKQQKGGAAACTTWLKQRVRKEFEATQPKPLVYFWGMDVSESKPRPGCRSSRVEGIRDAMPKQSHRFPLVERGIGKEEAHQMLAAAGIKRPAMYDLGYHNNNCIGCVKGGKGYWNKIRVDFPEVFAARAALERKVNSSCLNGVFLDELDPKAGRHEGPICGDCGIMCEIFADAVDRHNPSHHAEPRLGGDSVDGVVGSPNKENENGR
;
A
#
# COMPACT_ATOMS: atom_id res chain seq x y z
N MET A 1 22.39 13.37 33.51
CA MET A 1 21.89 12.11 32.91
C MET A 1 20.90 12.54 31.86
N ASP A 2 21.21 12.27 30.60
CA ASP A 2 20.26 12.53 29.53
C ASP A 2 19.01 11.66 29.74
N PRO A 3 17.81 12.18 29.50
CA PRO A 3 16.59 11.40 29.67
C PRO A 3 16.66 10.17 28.76
N VAL A 4 16.44 8.98 29.33
CA VAL A 4 16.33 7.74 28.55
C VAL A 4 15.11 7.89 27.65
N VAL A 5 15.34 8.11 26.35
CA VAL A 5 14.27 8.18 25.37
C VAL A 5 13.75 6.78 25.14
N VAL A 6 12.55 6.48 25.68
CA VAL A 6 11.88 5.20 25.45
C VAL A 6 11.38 5.17 24.00
N PRO A 7 11.72 4.13 23.22
CA PRO A 7 11.24 4.01 21.85
C PRO A 7 9.73 3.79 21.81
N LEU A 8 9.07 4.24 20.73
CA LEU A 8 7.68 3.93 20.45
C LEU A 8 7.62 2.68 19.56
N ASN A 9 7.00 1.62 20.06
CA ASN A 9 6.83 0.35 19.39
C ASN A 9 5.54 0.31 18.59
N VAL A 10 5.64 0.21 17.27
CA VAL A 10 4.50 0.31 16.33
C VAL A 10 4.39 -0.95 15.51
N SER A 11 3.24 -1.61 15.54
CA SER A 11 2.89 -2.65 14.56
C SER A 11 2.23 -2.02 13.35
N TRP A 12 2.85 -2.16 12.18
CA TRP A 12 2.21 -1.86 10.89
C TRP A 12 1.37 -3.05 10.47
N PHE A 13 0.13 -3.05 10.91
CA PHE A 13 -0.81 -4.12 10.66
C PHE A 13 -1.37 -4.04 9.23
N SER A 14 -1.11 -5.05 8.40
CA SER A 14 -1.54 -5.07 7.00
C SER A 14 -2.93 -5.69 6.77
N ALA A 15 -3.61 -6.10 7.84
CA ALA A 15 -4.84 -6.90 7.80
C ALA A 15 -4.69 -8.25 7.05
N GLY A 16 -3.47 -8.77 6.96
CA GLY A 16 -3.18 -10.14 6.51
C GLY A 16 -2.94 -11.08 7.70
N VAL A 17 -2.99 -12.39 7.45
CA VAL A 17 -2.84 -13.42 8.50
C VAL A 17 -1.47 -13.31 9.19
N SER A 18 -0.39 -13.21 8.42
CA SER A 18 0.96 -13.12 8.99
C SER A 18 1.11 -11.88 9.89
N SER A 19 0.54 -10.73 9.50
CA SER A 19 0.61 -9.54 10.33
C SER A 19 -0.25 -9.64 11.60
N ALA A 20 -1.37 -10.35 11.54
CA ALA A 20 -2.22 -10.59 12.72
C ALA A 20 -1.48 -11.43 13.76
N VAL A 21 -0.89 -12.55 13.32
CA VAL A 21 -0.13 -13.43 14.21
C VAL A 21 1.11 -12.73 14.76
N ALA A 22 1.88 -12.01 13.92
CA ALA A 22 3.04 -11.26 14.37
C ALA A 22 2.69 -10.22 15.44
N THR A 23 1.60 -9.48 15.25
CA THR A 23 1.11 -8.50 16.23
C THR A 23 0.70 -9.17 17.52
N LYS A 24 -0.05 -10.28 17.45
CA LYS A 24 -0.50 -11.02 18.66
C LYS A 24 0.68 -11.56 19.47
N LEU A 25 1.69 -12.11 18.79
CA LEU A 25 2.88 -12.67 19.45
C LEU A 25 3.73 -11.64 20.23
N CYS A 26 3.59 -10.36 19.89
CA CYS A 26 4.32 -9.26 20.52
C CYS A 26 3.39 -8.20 21.12
N ILE A 27 2.14 -8.56 21.43
CA ILE A 27 1.11 -7.60 21.83
C ILE A 27 1.49 -6.79 23.07
N ASP A 28 2.22 -7.40 24.01
CA ASP A 28 2.68 -6.76 25.24
C ASP A 28 3.87 -5.81 25.02
N GLU A 29 4.59 -5.97 23.90
CA GLU A 29 5.70 -5.09 23.52
C GLU A 29 5.25 -3.91 22.67
N ILE A 30 4.08 -3.98 22.00
CA ILE A 30 3.61 -3.00 21.04
C ILE A 30 2.84 -1.89 21.73
N ASP A 31 3.20 -0.62 21.48
CA ASP A 31 2.48 0.53 22.00
C ASP A 31 1.27 0.90 21.13
N ARG A 32 1.43 0.84 19.79
CA ARG A 32 0.39 1.22 18.82
C ARG A 32 0.28 0.19 17.70
N ILE A 33 -0.96 -0.11 17.31
CA ILE A 33 -1.26 -0.97 16.16
C ILE A 33 -1.89 -0.10 15.11
N ILE A 34 -1.27 0.02 13.94
CA ILE A 34 -1.68 0.92 12.88
C ILE A 34 -2.01 0.15 11.62
N TYR A 35 -3.17 0.44 11.07
CA TYR A 35 -3.63 -0.07 9.79
C TYR A 35 -3.87 1.08 8.82
N THR A 36 -3.32 0.99 7.62
CA THR A 36 -3.58 1.95 6.56
C THR A 36 -4.70 1.45 5.66
N HIS A 37 -5.86 2.10 5.74
CA HIS A 37 -7.04 1.74 4.96
C HIS A 37 -6.97 2.26 3.53
N ILE A 38 -7.43 1.44 2.58
CA ILE A 38 -7.59 1.77 1.17
C ILE A 38 -8.95 1.24 0.74
N ASP A 39 -9.80 2.09 0.13
CA ASP A 39 -11.18 1.73 -0.23
C ASP A 39 -11.28 0.58 -1.24
N ASP A 40 -10.21 0.33 -2.02
CA ASP A 40 -10.13 -0.82 -2.94
C ASP A 40 -9.92 -2.19 -2.24
N GLN A 41 -9.78 -2.23 -0.92
CA GLN A 41 -9.68 -3.50 -0.20
C GLN A 41 -11.03 -4.20 -0.10
N HIS A 42 -11.00 -5.54 0.02
CA HIS A 42 -12.23 -6.30 0.17
C HIS A 42 -13.00 -5.85 1.43
N PRO A 43 -14.33 -5.63 1.38
CA PRO A 43 -15.10 -5.15 2.54
C PRO A 43 -14.94 -6.01 3.80
N ASP A 44 -14.74 -7.31 3.65
CA ASP A 44 -14.48 -8.24 4.75
C ASP A 44 -13.21 -7.91 5.56
N THR A 45 -12.31 -7.09 5.01
CA THR A 45 -11.13 -6.62 5.75
C THR A 45 -11.52 -5.90 7.04
N LEU A 46 -12.60 -5.10 7.02
CA LEU A 46 -13.07 -4.39 8.21
C LEU A 46 -13.67 -5.33 9.28
N ARG A 47 -14.29 -6.45 8.86
CA ARG A 47 -14.68 -7.52 9.80
C ARG A 47 -13.44 -8.10 10.47
N PHE A 48 -12.43 -8.48 9.66
CA PHE A 48 -11.18 -9.06 10.15
C PHE A 48 -10.43 -8.12 11.11
N LEU A 49 -10.48 -6.79 10.88
CA LEU A 49 -9.91 -5.83 11.84
C LEU A 49 -10.61 -5.94 13.21
N ARG A 50 -11.95 -5.98 13.23
CA ARG A 50 -12.70 -6.10 14.49
C ARG A 50 -12.39 -7.38 15.23
N ASP A 51 -12.35 -8.52 14.53
CA ASP A 51 -12.01 -9.81 15.12
C ASP A 51 -10.57 -9.79 15.69
N CYS A 52 -9.64 -9.11 15.00
CA CYS A 52 -8.28 -8.93 15.50
C CYS A 52 -8.23 -8.00 16.72
N GLU A 53 -9.01 -6.90 16.77
CA GLU A 53 -9.09 -6.04 17.96
C GLU A 53 -9.54 -6.83 19.18
N GLU A 54 -10.56 -7.68 19.05
CA GLU A 54 -11.04 -8.57 20.11
C GLU A 54 -9.95 -9.55 20.53
N TRP A 55 -9.27 -10.19 19.59
CA TRP A 55 -8.18 -11.12 19.86
C TRP A 55 -6.97 -10.46 20.51
N PHE A 56 -6.63 -9.26 20.09
CA PHE A 56 -5.52 -8.49 20.66
C PHE A 56 -5.87 -7.94 22.06
N GLY A 57 -7.16 -7.69 22.34
CA GLY A 57 -7.61 -6.93 23.50
C GLY A 57 -7.24 -5.45 23.39
N ARG A 58 -6.99 -4.96 22.16
CA ARG A 58 -6.51 -3.61 21.88
C ARG A 58 -7.08 -3.08 20.58
N LYS A 59 -7.26 -1.75 20.50
CA LYS A 59 -7.73 -1.08 19.29
C LYS A 59 -6.65 -0.98 18.23
N ILE A 60 -7.10 -1.05 16.96
CA ILE A 60 -6.30 -0.81 15.78
C ILE A 60 -6.60 0.61 15.30
N GLU A 61 -5.58 1.43 15.22
CA GLU A 61 -5.71 2.78 14.68
C GLU A 61 -5.77 2.72 13.16
N ILE A 62 -6.85 3.26 12.61
CA ILE A 62 -7.05 3.29 11.16
C ILE A 62 -6.59 4.65 10.63
N LEU A 63 -5.54 4.63 9.81
CA LEU A 63 -5.10 5.78 9.05
C LEU A 63 -5.53 5.63 7.59
N GLN A 64 -5.85 6.74 6.95
CA GLN A 64 -6.24 6.75 5.55
C GLN A 64 -5.69 7.98 4.85
N SER A 65 -5.17 7.79 3.66
CA SER A 65 -4.84 8.89 2.75
C SER A 65 -6.09 9.63 2.32
N HIS A 66 -6.02 10.94 2.16
CA HIS A 66 -7.13 11.72 1.59
C HIS A 66 -7.48 11.32 0.15
N TYR A 67 -6.56 10.66 -0.57
CA TYR A 67 -6.82 10.12 -1.91
C TYR A 67 -7.66 8.84 -1.90
N LYS A 68 -7.72 8.11 -0.82
CA LYS A 68 -8.55 6.93 -0.52
C LYS A 68 -8.42 5.74 -1.47
N THR A 69 -8.47 5.96 -2.79
CA THR A 69 -8.55 4.89 -3.81
C THR A 69 -7.29 4.78 -4.66
N VAL A 70 -7.07 3.58 -5.22
CA VAL A 70 -5.99 3.32 -6.18
C VAL A 70 -6.15 4.16 -7.44
N GLU A 71 -7.39 4.34 -7.93
CA GLU A 71 -7.67 5.19 -9.08
C GLU A 71 -7.22 6.63 -8.85
N THR A 72 -7.65 7.25 -7.74
CA THR A 72 -7.28 8.62 -7.40
C THR A 72 -5.76 8.77 -7.29
N ALA A 73 -5.08 7.81 -6.65
CA ALA A 73 -3.62 7.84 -6.52
C ALA A 73 -2.92 7.77 -7.89
N ILE A 74 -3.45 6.99 -8.83
CA ILE A 74 -2.90 6.89 -10.19
C ILE A 74 -3.11 8.20 -10.95
N LEU A 75 -4.31 8.77 -10.89
CA LEU A 75 -4.64 10.04 -11.56
C LEU A 75 -3.79 11.20 -11.02
N MET A 76 -3.49 11.22 -9.72
CA MET A 76 -2.62 12.22 -9.11
C MET A 76 -1.15 12.13 -9.57
N ARG A 77 -0.68 10.95 -9.96
CA ARG A 77 0.66 10.79 -10.57
C ARG A 77 0.74 11.28 -12.00
N GLY A 78 -0.41 11.47 -12.66
CA GLY A 78 -0.51 11.88 -14.05
C GLY A 78 -0.36 10.73 -15.04
N TYR A 79 -0.45 11.07 -16.32
CA TYR A 79 -0.41 10.11 -17.42
C TYR A 79 0.89 9.33 -17.47
N GLY A 80 0.81 8.04 -17.82
CA GLY A 80 1.97 7.16 -17.98
C GLY A 80 2.47 6.46 -16.71
N TRP A 81 1.77 6.57 -15.57
CA TRP A 81 2.30 6.16 -14.27
C TRP A 81 1.37 5.27 -13.43
N ILE A 82 1.03 4.08 -13.87
CA ILE A 82 0.40 3.07 -13.00
C ILE A 82 1.47 2.43 -12.09
N LYS A 83 2.55 1.94 -12.69
CA LYS A 83 3.75 1.49 -11.98
C LYS A 83 5.01 1.87 -12.75
N GLN A 84 6.09 2.12 -12.07
CA GLN A 84 7.37 2.39 -12.71
C GLN A 84 7.90 1.15 -13.45
N GLN A 85 8.31 1.31 -14.70
CA GLN A 85 8.75 0.21 -15.57
C GLN A 85 10.06 -0.46 -15.10
N LYS A 86 10.83 0.12 -14.21
CA LYS A 86 12.13 -0.40 -13.72
C LYS A 86 12.16 -0.64 -12.21
N GLY A 87 11.09 -1.22 -11.64
CA GLY A 87 11.08 -1.59 -10.22
C GLY A 87 10.71 -0.48 -9.24
N GLY A 88 10.26 0.66 -9.72
CA GLY A 88 9.80 1.73 -8.86
C GLY A 88 8.42 1.50 -8.23
N ALA A 89 8.04 2.36 -7.29
CA ALA A 89 6.78 2.26 -6.58
C ALA A 89 5.59 2.51 -7.49
N ALA A 90 4.53 1.74 -7.29
CA ALA A 90 3.22 2.06 -7.84
C ALA A 90 2.69 3.36 -7.21
N ALA A 91 1.89 4.14 -7.95
CA ALA A 91 1.30 5.37 -7.45
C ALA A 91 0.56 5.18 -6.11
N CYS A 92 -0.22 4.09 -6.00
CA CYS A 92 -0.93 3.75 -4.75
C CYS A 92 0.02 3.50 -3.57
N THR A 93 1.22 2.97 -3.80
CA THR A 93 2.22 2.81 -2.74
C THR A 93 2.67 4.15 -2.20
N THR A 94 3.03 5.07 -3.08
CA THR A 94 3.51 6.40 -2.70
C THR A 94 2.42 7.20 -1.99
N TRP A 95 1.23 7.29 -2.58
CA TRP A 95 0.19 8.21 -2.12
C TRP A 95 -0.72 7.65 -1.03
N LEU A 96 -0.98 6.33 -1.04
CA LEU A 96 -1.93 5.73 -0.11
C LEU A 96 -1.27 5.10 1.12
N LYS A 97 0.03 4.80 1.07
CA LYS A 97 0.73 4.11 2.17
C LYS A 97 1.94 4.88 2.67
N GLN A 98 2.92 5.13 1.79
CA GLN A 98 4.18 5.73 2.19
C GLN A 98 4.01 7.16 2.72
N ARG A 99 3.17 7.96 2.06
CA ARG A 99 2.86 9.32 2.54
C ARG A 99 2.19 9.28 3.91
N VAL A 100 1.18 8.43 4.09
CA VAL A 100 0.48 8.24 5.37
C VAL A 100 1.45 7.85 6.49
N ARG A 101 2.38 6.93 6.21
CA ARG A 101 3.43 6.55 7.15
C ARG A 101 4.34 7.72 7.50
N LYS A 102 4.83 8.46 6.50
CA LYS A 102 5.70 9.62 6.72
C LYS A 102 5.01 10.73 7.52
N GLU A 103 3.74 10.99 7.25
CA GLU A 103 2.91 11.93 8.01
C GLU A 103 2.77 11.47 9.47
N PHE A 104 2.48 10.21 9.70
CA PHE A 104 2.47 9.62 11.03
C PHE A 104 3.84 9.78 11.73
N GLU A 105 4.93 9.38 11.09
CA GLU A 105 6.30 9.47 11.63
C GLU A 105 6.68 10.89 12.05
N ALA A 106 6.24 11.89 11.29
CA ALA A 106 6.55 13.28 11.56
C ALA A 106 5.98 13.81 12.88
N THR A 107 4.90 13.17 13.37
CA THR A 107 4.22 13.55 14.62
C THR A 107 4.60 12.70 15.82
N GLN A 108 5.48 11.69 15.65
CA GLN A 108 5.80 10.74 16.70
C GLN A 108 7.14 11.04 17.37
N PRO A 109 7.31 10.64 18.66
CA PRO A 109 8.61 10.66 19.30
C PRO A 109 9.59 9.74 18.56
N LYS A 110 10.87 10.06 18.66
CA LYS A 110 11.98 9.23 18.17
C LYS A 110 12.70 8.61 19.36
N PRO A 111 13.24 7.39 19.25
CA PRO A 111 13.24 6.47 18.10
C PRO A 111 11.94 5.69 17.94
N LEU A 112 11.73 5.14 16.72
CA LEU A 112 10.61 4.25 16.41
C LEU A 112 11.12 2.82 16.20
N VAL A 113 10.36 1.86 16.73
CA VAL A 113 10.58 0.42 16.51
C VAL A 113 9.35 -0.14 15.78
N TYR A 114 9.56 -0.71 14.61
CA TYR A 114 8.49 -1.27 13.79
C TYR A 114 8.43 -2.79 13.89
N PHE A 115 7.24 -3.31 14.11
CA PHE A 115 6.93 -4.74 14.10
C PHE A 115 6.21 -5.09 12.79
N TRP A 116 6.78 -6.05 12.07
CA TRP A 116 6.35 -6.41 10.72
C TRP A 116 5.83 -7.83 10.65
N GLY A 117 4.73 -8.02 9.90
CA GLY A 117 4.12 -9.34 9.68
C GLY A 117 4.79 -10.16 8.57
N MET A 118 6.12 -10.17 8.51
CA MET A 118 6.85 -10.99 7.55
C MET A 118 7.14 -12.37 8.11
N ASP A 119 6.92 -13.40 7.30
CA ASP A 119 7.22 -14.79 7.65
C ASP A 119 8.65 -15.21 7.29
N VAL A 120 9.03 -16.41 7.71
CA VAL A 120 10.40 -16.94 7.53
C VAL A 120 10.82 -17.05 6.07
N SER A 121 9.88 -17.23 5.13
CA SER A 121 10.21 -17.32 3.70
C SER A 121 10.68 -15.97 3.14
N GLU A 122 10.26 -14.87 3.75
CA GLU A 122 10.58 -13.51 3.34
C GLU A 122 11.95 -13.03 3.85
N SER A 123 12.59 -13.80 4.75
CA SER A 123 13.96 -13.56 5.20
C SER A 123 15.02 -14.10 4.23
N LYS A 124 14.61 -14.85 3.21
CA LYS A 124 15.50 -15.41 2.19
C LYS A 124 15.36 -14.64 0.88
N PRO A 125 16.46 -14.39 0.16
CA PRO A 125 16.40 -13.84 -1.19
C PRO A 125 15.57 -14.74 -2.11
N ARG A 126 14.69 -14.12 -2.91
CA ARG A 126 13.97 -14.87 -3.96
C ARG A 126 14.87 -15.12 -5.17
N PRO A 127 14.56 -16.14 -6.01
CA PRO A 127 15.27 -16.34 -7.26
C PRO A 127 15.38 -15.05 -8.08
N GLY A 128 16.61 -14.69 -8.45
CA GLY A 128 16.89 -13.44 -9.19
C GLY A 128 16.98 -12.16 -8.36
N CYS A 129 16.75 -12.22 -7.05
CA CYS A 129 16.91 -11.08 -6.15
C CYS A 129 18.22 -11.17 -5.36
N ARG A 130 18.91 -10.02 -5.17
CA ARG A 130 20.17 -9.96 -4.40
C ARG A 130 19.95 -9.99 -2.90
N SER A 131 18.82 -9.46 -2.43
CA SER A 131 18.47 -9.34 -1.02
C SER A 131 17.08 -9.92 -0.73
N SER A 132 16.90 -10.31 0.52
CA SER A 132 15.58 -10.68 1.06
C SER A 132 14.69 -9.46 1.24
N ARG A 133 13.41 -9.69 1.51
CA ARG A 133 12.49 -8.60 1.85
C ARG A 133 12.81 -7.96 3.18
N VAL A 134 13.24 -8.73 4.15
CA VAL A 134 13.67 -8.24 5.46
C VAL A 134 14.85 -7.28 5.33
N GLU A 135 15.87 -7.65 4.56
CA GLU A 135 17.01 -6.77 4.27
C GLU A 135 16.55 -5.49 3.56
N GLY A 136 15.70 -5.63 2.53
CA GLY A 136 15.15 -4.48 1.82
C GLY A 136 14.42 -3.48 2.71
N ILE A 137 13.69 -3.92 3.76
CA ILE A 137 13.06 -3.02 4.74
C ILE A 137 14.12 -2.25 5.53
N ARG A 138 15.13 -2.94 6.03
CA ARG A 138 16.21 -2.32 6.81
C ARG A 138 16.95 -1.27 5.99
N ASP A 139 17.22 -1.58 4.73
CA ASP A 139 17.91 -0.68 3.80
C ASP A 139 17.05 0.55 3.43
N ALA A 140 15.75 0.35 3.24
CA ALA A 140 14.84 1.42 2.87
C ALA A 140 14.55 2.39 4.04
N MET A 141 14.57 1.88 5.28
CA MET A 141 14.23 2.65 6.47
C MET A 141 15.31 2.53 7.56
N PRO A 142 16.55 3.02 7.29
CA PRO A 142 17.68 2.82 8.21
C PRO A 142 17.59 3.63 9.50
N LYS A 143 16.65 4.57 9.60
CA LYS A 143 16.45 5.42 10.79
C LYS A 143 15.58 4.79 11.85
N GLN A 144 14.81 3.75 11.49
CA GLN A 144 13.93 3.02 12.37
C GLN A 144 14.58 1.68 12.77
N SER A 145 14.22 1.17 13.92
CA SER A 145 14.52 -0.22 14.29
C SER A 145 13.40 -1.14 13.81
N HIS A 146 13.75 -2.37 13.45
CA HIS A 146 12.81 -3.31 12.83
C HIS A 146 12.84 -4.66 13.52
N ARG A 147 11.65 -5.15 13.91
CA ARG A 147 11.39 -6.47 14.45
C ARG A 147 10.55 -7.27 13.45
N PHE A 148 10.85 -8.53 13.34
CA PHE A 148 10.18 -9.47 12.44
C PHE A 148 9.75 -10.72 13.24
N PRO A 149 8.68 -10.64 14.05
CA PRO A 149 8.34 -11.66 15.05
C PRO A 149 8.20 -13.08 14.51
N LEU A 150 7.68 -13.25 13.29
CA LEU A 150 7.55 -14.58 12.70
C LEU A 150 8.91 -15.10 12.21
N VAL A 151 9.75 -14.24 11.63
CA VAL A 151 11.11 -14.62 11.21
C VAL A 151 11.96 -15.00 12.43
N GLU A 152 11.87 -14.21 13.51
CA GLU A 152 12.59 -14.43 14.76
C GLU A 152 12.21 -15.77 15.42
N ARG A 153 11.01 -16.27 15.16
CA ARG A 153 10.48 -17.53 15.70
C ARG A 153 10.48 -18.68 14.68
N GLY A 154 10.94 -18.46 13.45
CA GLY A 154 10.96 -19.48 12.40
C GLY A 154 9.59 -19.83 11.84
N ILE A 155 8.56 -18.99 12.06
CA ILE A 155 7.16 -19.25 11.69
C ILE A 155 6.96 -18.93 10.20
N GLY A 156 6.45 -19.91 9.47
CA GLY A 156 6.05 -19.80 8.07
C GLY A 156 4.61 -19.34 7.89
N LYS A 157 4.25 -19.05 6.63
CA LYS A 157 2.89 -18.57 6.30
C LYS A 157 1.79 -19.56 6.68
N GLU A 158 2.00 -20.84 6.37
CA GLU A 158 1.03 -21.90 6.68
C GLU A 158 0.82 -22.05 8.19
N GLU A 159 1.90 -22.05 8.96
CA GLU A 159 1.84 -22.10 10.42
C GLU A 159 1.10 -20.87 10.99
N ALA A 160 1.34 -19.68 10.44
CA ALA A 160 0.58 -18.49 10.82
C ALA A 160 -0.93 -18.65 10.54
N HIS A 161 -1.32 -19.27 9.42
CA HIS A 161 -2.72 -19.59 9.15
C HIS A 161 -3.29 -20.57 10.18
N GLN A 162 -2.54 -21.60 10.57
CA GLN A 162 -2.95 -22.57 11.60
C GLN A 162 -3.11 -21.91 12.98
N MET A 163 -2.19 -21.01 13.35
CA MET A 163 -2.26 -20.26 14.60
C MET A 163 -3.49 -19.37 14.66
N LEU A 164 -3.82 -18.66 13.56
CA LEU A 164 -5.02 -17.83 13.48
C LEU A 164 -6.30 -18.70 13.62
N ALA A 165 -6.34 -19.82 12.91
CA ALA A 165 -7.47 -20.75 12.96
C ALA A 165 -7.64 -21.36 14.37
N ALA A 166 -6.55 -21.76 15.03
CA ALA A 166 -6.56 -22.25 16.39
C ALA A 166 -7.07 -21.22 17.41
N ALA A 167 -6.89 -19.92 17.12
CA ALA A 167 -7.48 -18.84 17.91
C ALA A 167 -8.97 -18.58 17.60
N GLY A 168 -9.59 -19.36 16.71
CA GLY A 168 -10.98 -19.20 16.32
C GLY A 168 -11.26 -18.00 15.42
N ILE A 169 -10.23 -17.37 14.87
CA ILE A 169 -10.36 -16.18 14.03
C ILE A 169 -10.50 -16.60 12.55
N LYS A 170 -11.61 -16.18 11.93
CA LYS A 170 -11.81 -16.39 10.49
C LYS A 170 -10.87 -15.48 9.69
N ARG A 171 -10.05 -16.09 8.81
CA ARG A 171 -9.17 -15.34 7.91
C ARG A 171 -9.96 -14.43 6.94
N PRO A 172 -9.34 -13.38 6.37
CA PRO A 172 -9.97 -12.53 5.35
C PRO A 172 -10.48 -13.30 4.15
N ALA A 173 -11.63 -12.89 3.61
CA ALA A 173 -12.32 -13.57 2.49
C ALA A 173 -11.45 -13.74 1.24
N MET A 174 -10.50 -12.85 0.97
CA MET A 174 -9.59 -12.98 -0.17
C MET A 174 -8.82 -14.31 -0.17
N TYR A 175 -8.45 -14.84 1.00
CA TYR A 175 -7.82 -16.17 1.09
C TYR A 175 -8.78 -17.29 0.74
N ASP A 176 -10.07 -17.18 1.12
CA ASP A 176 -11.10 -18.18 0.81
C ASP A 176 -11.45 -18.17 -0.69
N LEU A 177 -11.31 -17.01 -1.35
CA LEU A 177 -11.40 -16.87 -2.80
C LEU A 177 -10.15 -17.38 -3.54
N GLY A 178 -9.15 -17.91 -2.82
CA GLY A 178 -7.93 -18.48 -3.40
C GLY A 178 -6.86 -17.44 -3.76
N TYR A 179 -6.91 -16.22 -3.21
CA TYR A 179 -5.83 -15.27 -3.30
C TYR A 179 -4.79 -15.52 -2.21
N HIS A 180 -3.52 -15.31 -2.53
CA HIS A 180 -2.43 -15.56 -1.58
C HIS A 180 -2.34 -14.55 -0.44
N ASN A 181 -2.91 -13.36 -0.62
CA ASN A 181 -2.82 -12.26 0.33
C ASN A 181 -4.13 -11.46 0.35
N ASN A 182 -4.39 -10.75 1.46
CA ASN A 182 -5.49 -9.81 1.59
C ASN A 182 -5.13 -8.42 1.01
N ASN A 183 -4.77 -8.41 -0.28
CA ASN A 183 -4.45 -7.16 -0.99
C ASN A 183 -5.72 -6.47 -1.50
N CYS A 184 -5.56 -5.22 -1.98
CA CYS A 184 -6.63 -4.54 -2.73
C CYS A 184 -7.14 -5.41 -3.88
N ILE A 185 -8.45 -5.41 -4.12
CA ILE A 185 -9.07 -6.05 -5.28
C ILE A 185 -8.56 -5.30 -6.53
N GLY A 186 -8.05 -6.03 -7.51
CA GLY A 186 -7.43 -5.40 -8.68
C GLY A 186 -6.10 -4.69 -8.38
N CYS A 187 -5.26 -5.30 -7.56
CA CYS A 187 -3.93 -4.79 -7.25
C CYS A 187 -3.09 -4.62 -8.53
N VAL A 188 -2.62 -3.40 -8.80
CA VAL A 188 -1.83 -3.06 -10.01
C VAL A 188 -0.51 -3.82 -10.12
N LYS A 189 -0.05 -4.48 -9.07
CA LYS A 189 1.14 -5.34 -9.06
C LYS A 189 0.87 -6.78 -9.44
N GLY A 190 -0.39 -7.14 -9.65
CA GLY A 190 -0.80 -8.48 -10.09
C GLY A 190 -0.19 -8.85 -11.43
N GLY A 191 0.16 -10.13 -11.59
CA GLY A 191 0.59 -10.70 -12.86
C GLY A 191 -0.60 -11.08 -13.76
N LYS A 192 -0.31 -11.64 -14.93
CA LYS A 192 -1.35 -12.04 -15.92
C LYS A 192 -2.39 -13.00 -15.33
N GLY A 193 -1.96 -14.05 -14.60
CA GLY A 193 -2.87 -15.00 -13.97
C GLY A 193 -3.74 -14.38 -12.89
N TYR A 194 -3.19 -13.47 -12.07
CA TYR A 194 -3.97 -12.70 -11.09
C TYR A 194 -5.05 -11.86 -11.78
N TRP A 195 -4.72 -11.13 -12.84
CA TRP A 195 -5.68 -10.29 -13.55
C TRP A 195 -6.76 -11.10 -14.27
N ASN A 196 -6.42 -12.30 -14.80
CA ASN A 196 -7.41 -13.21 -15.34
C ASN A 196 -8.34 -13.77 -14.26
N LYS A 197 -7.84 -13.98 -13.02
CA LYS A 197 -8.68 -14.34 -11.89
C LYS A 197 -9.58 -13.17 -11.46
N ILE A 198 -9.05 -11.93 -11.39
CA ILE A 198 -9.87 -10.73 -11.13
C ILE A 198 -10.94 -10.53 -12.20
N ARG A 199 -10.66 -10.82 -13.47
CA ARG A 199 -11.65 -10.76 -14.55
C ARG A 199 -12.86 -11.65 -14.27
N VAL A 200 -12.67 -12.81 -13.62
CA VAL A 200 -13.73 -13.76 -13.28
C VAL A 200 -14.41 -13.41 -11.96
N ASP A 201 -13.64 -13.17 -10.93
CA ASP A 201 -14.16 -12.97 -9.57
C ASP A 201 -14.75 -11.56 -9.34
N PHE A 202 -14.20 -10.54 -10.02
CA PHE A 202 -14.55 -9.13 -9.86
C PHE A 202 -14.54 -8.41 -11.23
N PRO A 203 -15.46 -8.78 -12.14
CA PRO A 203 -15.43 -8.29 -13.52
C PRO A 203 -15.57 -6.77 -13.64
N GLU A 204 -16.32 -6.13 -12.72
CA GLU A 204 -16.47 -4.69 -12.67
C GLU A 204 -15.16 -3.98 -12.30
N VAL A 205 -14.39 -4.56 -11.37
CA VAL A 205 -13.07 -4.02 -11.00
C VAL A 205 -12.08 -4.19 -12.15
N PHE A 206 -12.12 -5.33 -12.84
CA PHE A 206 -11.30 -5.56 -14.02
C PHE A 206 -11.59 -4.54 -15.11
N ALA A 207 -12.87 -4.32 -15.46
CA ALA A 207 -13.29 -3.36 -16.47
C ALA A 207 -12.91 -1.92 -16.11
N ALA A 208 -13.15 -1.50 -14.86
CA ALA A 208 -12.77 -0.19 -14.38
C ALA A 208 -11.24 0.03 -14.46
N ARG A 209 -10.45 -0.98 -14.11
CA ARG A 209 -8.99 -0.88 -14.18
C ARG A 209 -8.49 -0.85 -15.63
N ALA A 210 -9.08 -1.62 -16.54
CA ALA A 210 -8.76 -1.56 -17.97
C ALA A 210 -9.06 -0.17 -18.55
N ALA A 211 -10.21 0.41 -18.23
CA ALA A 211 -10.54 1.78 -18.64
C ALA A 211 -9.55 2.82 -18.09
N LEU A 212 -9.13 2.67 -16.82
CA LEU A 212 -8.13 3.54 -16.21
C LEU A 212 -6.76 3.42 -16.91
N GLU A 213 -6.33 2.21 -17.28
CA GLU A 213 -5.09 2.00 -18.05
C GLU A 213 -5.12 2.79 -19.36
N ARG A 214 -6.22 2.74 -20.09
CA ARG A 214 -6.39 3.50 -21.34
C ARG A 214 -6.39 5.00 -21.09
N LYS A 215 -7.09 5.46 -20.05
CA LYS A 215 -7.16 6.87 -19.66
C LYS A 215 -5.79 7.47 -19.36
N VAL A 216 -4.93 6.73 -18.67
CA VAL A 216 -3.58 7.21 -18.30
C VAL A 216 -2.49 6.77 -19.25
N ASN A 217 -2.83 6.03 -20.31
CA ASN A 217 -1.91 5.44 -21.28
C ASN A 217 -0.75 4.67 -20.64
N SER A 218 -1.08 3.83 -19.63
CA SER A 218 -0.10 3.04 -18.89
C SER A 218 -0.71 1.74 -18.43
N SER A 219 0.01 0.62 -18.57
CA SER A 219 -0.50 -0.71 -18.27
C SER A 219 0.02 -1.27 -16.95
N CYS A 220 -0.78 -2.09 -16.27
CA CYS A 220 -0.38 -2.88 -15.12
C CYS A 220 0.61 -4.01 -15.50
N LEU A 221 0.64 -4.43 -16.75
CA LEU A 221 1.31 -5.65 -17.23
C LEU A 221 2.49 -5.39 -18.17
N ASN A 222 3.23 -4.29 -17.98
CA ASN A 222 4.43 -3.97 -18.77
C ASN A 222 4.19 -4.00 -20.31
N GLY A 223 3.28 -3.15 -20.77
CA GLY A 223 3.02 -2.96 -22.21
C GLY A 223 1.84 -3.77 -22.76
N VAL A 224 1.20 -4.62 -21.92
CA VAL A 224 -0.05 -5.29 -22.29
C VAL A 224 -1.17 -4.63 -21.49
N PHE A 225 -2.15 -4.04 -22.14
CA PHE A 225 -3.34 -3.50 -21.49
C PHE A 225 -4.27 -4.63 -21.04
N LEU A 226 -5.04 -4.42 -19.98
CA LEU A 226 -5.92 -5.46 -19.43
C LEU A 226 -7.01 -5.90 -20.41
N ASP A 227 -7.54 -4.99 -21.23
CA ASP A 227 -8.52 -5.32 -22.27
C ASP A 227 -7.93 -6.15 -23.44
N GLU A 228 -6.61 -6.14 -23.63
CA GLU A 228 -5.87 -6.97 -24.58
C GLU A 228 -5.32 -8.26 -23.97
N LEU A 229 -5.47 -8.46 -22.65
CA LEU A 229 -4.92 -9.62 -21.97
C LEU A 229 -5.63 -10.90 -22.43
N ASP A 230 -4.85 -11.85 -22.97
CA ASP A 230 -5.34 -13.20 -23.28
C ASP A 230 -5.89 -13.86 -22.01
N PRO A 231 -7.17 -14.31 -21.99
CA PRO A 231 -7.79 -14.98 -20.86
C PRO A 231 -7.06 -16.25 -20.37
N LYS A 232 -6.27 -16.87 -21.24
CA LYS A 232 -5.47 -18.07 -20.93
C LYS A 232 -4.04 -17.76 -20.51
N ALA A 233 -3.63 -16.49 -20.55
CA ALA A 233 -2.26 -16.12 -20.21
C ALA A 233 -2.02 -16.09 -18.70
N GLY A 234 -0.79 -16.45 -18.32
CA GLY A 234 -0.32 -16.37 -16.96
C GLY A 234 -0.45 -17.68 -16.19
N ARG A 235 0.19 -17.71 -15.01
CA ARG A 235 0.04 -18.80 -14.05
C ARG A 235 -1.17 -18.51 -13.18
N HIS A 236 -1.91 -19.54 -12.79
CA HIS A 236 -3.01 -19.42 -11.81
C HIS A 236 -2.50 -19.24 -10.36
N GLU A 237 -1.22 -18.92 -10.20
CA GLU A 237 -0.62 -18.58 -8.93
C GLU A 237 -0.87 -17.10 -8.65
N GLY A 238 -1.15 -16.78 -7.39
CA GLY A 238 -1.38 -15.40 -6.94
C GLY A 238 -0.20 -14.47 -7.19
N PRO A 239 -0.36 -13.18 -6.94
CA PRO A 239 0.71 -12.22 -7.17
C PRO A 239 1.96 -12.63 -6.38
N ILE A 240 3.09 -12.62 -7.08
CA ILE A 240 4.43 -12.95 -6.54
C ILE A 240 4.85 -11.96 -5.43
N CYS A 241 4.13 -10.85 -5.29
CA CYS A 241 4.34 -9.87 -4.23
C CYS A 241 3.66 -10.33 -2.95
N GLY A 242 4.41 -10.42 -1.86
CA GLY A 242 3.86 -10.57 -0.52
C GLY A 242 2.87 -9.47 -0.14
N ASP A 243 2.39 -9.52 1.08
CA ASP A 243 1.41 -8.57 1.60
C ASP A 243 1.71 -7.13 1.16
N CYS A 244 0.71 -6.47 0.63
CA CYS A 244 0.80 -5.15 0.01
C CYS A 244 1.22 -4.03 0.98
N GLY A 245 1.44 -4.36 2.26
CA GLY A 245 1.80 -3.38 3.28
C GLY A 245 3.12 -2.67 3.00
N ILE A 246 4.18 -3.41 2.82
CA ILE A 246 5.54 -2.91 3.02
C ILE A 246 6.41 -3.02 1.78
N MET A 247 6.29 -4.11 1.02
CA MET A 247 7.13 -4.29 -0.17
C MET A 247 6.94 -3.21 -1.22
N CYS A 248 5.76 -2.59 -1.20
CA CYS A 248 5.50 -1.41 -2.00
C CYS A 248 6.34 -0.21 -1.54
N GLU A 249 6.64 -0.09 -0.26
CA GLU A 249 7.38 1.05 0.31
C GLU A 249 8.88 0.95 0.04
N ILE A 250 9.46 -0.24 0.13
CA ILE A 250 10.90 -0.47 -0.02
C ILE A 250 11.43 0.00 -1.37
N PHE A 251 10.72 -0.34 -2.45
CA PHE A 251 11.13 0.07 -3.79
C PHE A 251 10.93 1.57 -4.04
N ALA A 252 9.99 2.21 -3.33
CA ALA A 252 9.76 3.64 -3.43
C ALA A 252 10.89 4.46 -2.80
N ASP A 253 11.31 4.11 -1.60
CA ASP A 253 12.37 4.83 -0.88
C ASP A 253 13.75 4.68 -1.55
N ALA A 254 14.00 3.58 -2.24
CA ALA A 254 15.22 3.38 -3.02
C ALA A 254 15.29 4.31 -4.24
N VAL A 255 14.14 4.58 -4.88
CA VAL A 255 14.06 5.46 -6.06
C VAL A 255 14.11 6.93 -5.68
N ASP A 256 13.42 7.32 -4.61
CA ASP A 256 13.38 8.72 -4.14
C ASP A 256 14.77 9.22 -3.72
N ARG A 257 15.65 8.35 -3.22
CA ARG A 257 17.03 8.70 -2.91
C ARG A 257 17.86 9.05 -4.15
N HIS A 258 17.47 8.59 -5.34
CA HIS A 258 18.19 8.82 -6.60
C HIS A 258 17.55 9.92 -7.46
N ASN A 259 16.37 10.46 -7.09
CA ASN A 259 15.70 11.51 -7.84
C ASN A 259 14.86 12.44 -6.93
N PRO A 260 15.49 13.43 -6.29
CA PRO A 260 14.80 14.34 -5.36
C PRO A 260 13.78 15.29 -6.00
N SER A 261 13.71 15.37 -7.35
CA SER A 261 12.80 16.28 -8.06
C SER A 261 11.32 15.86 -8.07
N HIS A 262 10.97 14.67 -7.55
CA HIS A 262 9.60 14.14 -7.57
C HIS A 262 8.72 14.52 -6.38
N HIS A 263 9.21 15.32 -5.44
CA HIS A 263 8.45 15.77 -4.27
C HIS A 263 7.68 17.08 -4.48
N ALA A 264 7.73 17.68 -5.68
CA ALA A 264 6.91 18.86 -5.97
C ALA A 264 5.42 18.42 -6.02
N GLU A 265 4.63 18.87 -5.08
CA GLU A 265 3.17 18.74 -5.14
C GLU A 265 2.67 19.39 -6.43
N PRO A 266 1.79 18.72 -7.19
CA PRO A 266 1.06 19.43 -8.23
C PRO A 266 0.27 20.53 -7.51
N ARG A 267 0.55 21.78 -7.82
CA ARG A 267 -0.25 22.93 -7.35
C ARG A 267 -1.66 22.65 -7.87
N LEU A 268 -2.60 22.43 -6.97
CA LEU A 268 -4.01 22.52 -7.27
C LEU A 268 -4.23 23.94 -7.79
N GLY A 269 -4.54 24.06 -9.08
CA GLY A 269 -4.91 25.33 -9.68
C GLY A 269 -6.09 25.89 -8.89
N GLY A 270 -5.84 26.90 -8.10
CA GLY A 270 -6.89 27.71 -7.53
C GLY A 270 -7.54 28.48 -8.67
N ASP A 271 -8.77 28.11 -9.02
CA ASP A 271 -9.63 28.97 -9.81
C ASP A 271 -9.89 30.25 -9.00
N SER A 272 -9.05 31.24 -9.22
CA SER A 272 -9.38 32.61 -8.83
C SER A 272 -10.45 33.13 -9.78
N VAL A 273 -11.68 33.03 -9.36
CA VAL A 273 -12.78 33.78 -9.97
C VAL A 273 -12.62 35.25 -9.53
N ASP A 274 -11.74 35.97 -10.21
CA ASP A 274 -11.71 37.40 -10.09
C ASP A 274 -12.83 37.99 -10.97
N GLY A 275 -13.81 38.57 -10.28
CA GLY A 275 -14.94 39.24 -10.88
C GLY A 275 -14.50 40.44 -11.72
N VAL A 276 -14.91 40.42 -12.96
CA VAL A 276 -14.88 41.59 -13.83
C VAL A 276 -15.93 42.55 -13.34
N VAL A 277 -15.50 43.57 -12.58
CA VAL A 277 -16.32 44.80 -12.35
C VAL A 277 -16.08 45.70 -13.55
N GLY A 278 -17.14 45.85 -14.34
CA GLY A 278 -17.19 46.81 -15.42
C GLY A 278 -17.06 48.25 -14.93
N SER A 279 -16.20 49.02 -15.56
CA SER A 279 -16.22 50.50 -15.46
C SER A 279 -16.75 51.12 -16.74
N PRO A 280 -17.48 52.22 -16.63
CA PRO A 280 -18.28 52.75 -17.74
C PRO A 280 -17.48 53.61 -18.73
N ASN A 281 -17.95 53.59 -19.95
CA ASN A 281 -17.60 54.49 -21.08
C ASN A 281 -17.35 55.92 -20.66
N LYS A 282 -16.28 56.50 -21.10
CA LYS A 282 -16.14 57.94 -21.39
C LYS A 282 -16.12 58.12 -22.91
N GLU A 283 -17.16 58.69 -23.38
CA GLU A 283 -17.24 59.40 -24.67
C GLU A 283 -16.13 60.45 -24.71
N ASN A 284 -15.45 60.57 -25.82
CA ASN A 284 -14.70 61.74 -26.14
C ASN A 284 -15.03 62.14 -27.61
N GLU A 285 -15.81 63.17 -27.70
CA GLU A 285 -15.97 64.03 -28.90
C GLU A 285 -14.62 64.76 -29.22
N ASN A 286 -14.36 64.90 -30.46
CA ASN A 286 -13.76 65.96 -31.24
C ASN A 286 -12.98 65.33 -32.40
N GLY A 287 -13.34 65.56 -33.62
CA GLY A 287 -13.56 66.83 -34.31
C GLY A 287 -12.42 67.07 -35.29
N ARG A 288 -12.62 66.74 -36.46
CA ARG A 288 -12.22 67.17 -37.82
C ARG A 288 -11.75 66.06 -38.72
#